data_e9e4f9bb053438bd5d2377a9246f481f
#
_entry.id   e9e4f9bb053438bd5d2377a9246f481f
#
_cell.length_a   1.000
_cell.length_b   1.000
_cell.length_c   1.000
_cell.angle_alpha   90.00
_cell.angle_beta   90.00
_cell.angle_gamma   90.00
#
_symmetry.space_group_name_H-M   'P 1'
#
loop_
_entity.id
_entity.type
_entity.pdbx_description
1 polymer ?
#
loop_
_entity_poly.entity_id
_entity_poly.type
_entity_poly.pdbx_seq_one_letter_code
_entity_poly.pdbx_strand_id
1 'polypeptide(L)'
;MKISKVFILLITVFGIVSCTKNHQDNSVQAEALVVRYEYGLPIDSFRIDTCVVKSGETLGGMLNRLGATRQQVAGITLMPRSEFDVRTILPGKTYYALFQKDTAGVEQLCYYIYKPNIREAVVLHLTDSMHVEHFEKPIIRQNHSAEVVIESSLWNAMVSQGLPPELAIELSDIYAWTIDFFGLQKGDSIRVYYEEQYVDSVRIGI
;
A
#
# COMPACT_ATOMS: atom_id res chain seq x y z
N MET A 1 52.71 71.43 -19.64
CA MET A 1 53.71 72.10 -18.74
C MET A 1 53.81 71.28 -17.47
N LYS A 2 55.03 70.78 -17.15
CA LYS A 2 55.50 70.15 -15.92
C LYS A 2 54.90 68.81 -15.52
N ILE A 3 55.51 67.61 -15.79
CA ILE A 3 56.69 66.99 -15.21
C ILE A 3 56.64 66.93 -13.65
N SER A 4 56.58 65.75 -13.10
CA SER A 4 57.49 65.22 -12.08
C SER A 4 57.08 63.79 -11.64
N LYS A 5 57.87 62.81 -12.09
CA LYS A 5 58.81 61.96 -11.31
C LYS A 5 58.17 61.09 -10.27
N VAL A 6 58.07 59.77 -10.57
CA VAL A 6 59.01 58.70 -10.14
C VAL A 6 59.06 58.49 -8.62
N PHE A 7 58.60 57.36 -8.18
CA PHE A 7 59.39 56.51 -7.29
C PHE A 7 58.95 55.03 -7.40
N ILE A 8 59.88 54.24 -7.89
CA ILE A 8 59.86 52.78 -7.90
C ILE A 8 60.13 52.33 -6.48
N LEU A 9 59.26 51.53 -5.86
CA LEU A 9 59.64 50.72 -4.73
C LEU A 9 59.23 49.25 -4.99
N LEU A 10 60.26 48.47 -5.32
CA LEU A 10 60.25 47.05 -5.50
C LEU A 10 60.18 46.39 -4.11
N ILE A 11 59.05 45.82 -3.69
CA ILE A 11 58.99 44.97 -2.54
C ILE A 11 58.61 43.55 -2.99
N THR A 12 59.64 42.71 -3.06
CA THR A 12 59.53 41.26 -3.17
C THR A 12 58.99 40.71 -1.85
N VAL A 13 57.72 40.30 -1.85
CA VAL A 13 57.17 39.51 -0.77
C VAL A 13 57.06 38.06 -1.23
N PHE A 14 57.88 37.23 -0.62
CA PHE A 14 57.94 35.81 -0.71
C PHE A 14 56.65 35.26 -0.06
N GLY A 15 55.63 34.95 -0.88
CA GLY A 15 54.39 34.35 -0.42
C GLY A 15 54.55 32.85 -0.36
N ILE A 16 54.52 32.33 0.83
CA ILE A 16 54.50 30.90 1.15
C ILE A 16 53.21 30.31 0.62
N VAL A 17 53.30 29.45 -0.42
CA VAL A 17 52.18 28.65 -0.89
C VAL A 17 51.93 27.53 0.14
N SER A 18 51.02 27.80 1.09
CA SER A 18 50.48 26.77 1.96
C SER A 18 49.43 25.95 1.16
N CYS A 19 49.85 24.77 0.70
CA CYS A 19 48.91 23.77 0.24
C CYS A 19 48.05 23.29 1.40
N THR A 20 46.89 23.89 1.59
CA THR A 20 45.82 23.26 2.36
C THR A 20 45.27 22.11 1.55
N LYS A 21 45.65 20.89 1.90
CA LYS A 21 44.93 19.68 1.49
C LYS A 21 43.54 19.82 2.03
N ASN A 22 42.56 20.12 1.14
CA ASN A 22 41.16 19.90 1.41
C ASN A 22 40.96 18.38 1.57
N HIS A 23 40.95 17.93 2.80
CA HIS A 23 40.33 16.67 3.15
C HIS A 23 38.82 16.86 2.89
N GLN A 24 38.35 16.51 1.68
CA GLN A 24 36.97 16.20 1.48
C GLN A 24 36.73 14.92 2.30
N ASP A 25 36.19 15.12 3.50
CA ASP A 25 35.48 14.08 4.21
C ASP A 25 34.30 13.67 3.33
N ASN A 26 34.56 12.68 2.49
CA ASN A 26 33.49 11.85 1.94
C ASN A 26 32.96 11.01 3.11
N SER A 27 32.24 11.64 4.01
CA SER A 27 31.25 10.94 4.82
C SER A 27 30.18 10.46 3.84
N VAL A 28 30.39 9.27 3.30
CA VAL A 28 29.32 8.47 2.75
C VAL A 28 28.35 8.31 3.91
N GLN A 29 27.35 9.18 3.96
CA GLN A 29 26.15 8.93 4.75
C GLN A 29 25.64 7.60 4.23
N ALA A 30 25.89 6.53 4.97
CA ALA A 30 25.18 5.29 4.77
C ALA A 30 23.71 5.65 4.98
N GLU A 31 22.97 5.86 3.89
CA GLU A 31 21.52 5.87 3.94
C GLU A 31 21.13 4.58 4.64
N ALA A 32 20.60 4.72 5.84
CA ALA A 32 20.06 3.59 6.57
C ALA A 32 19.00 2.99 5.64
N LEU A 33 19.27 1.80 5.12
CA LEU A 33 18.31 1.05 4.32
C LEU A 33 17.06 0.88 5.18
N VAL A 34 16.03 1.66 4.89
CA VAL A 34 14.73 1.54 5.56
C VAL A 34 14.12 0.24 5.07
N VAL A 35 14.27 -0.82 5.87
CA VAL A 35 13.65 -2.12 5.57
C VAL A 35 12.15 -1.96 5.67
N ARG A 36 11.44 -2.27 4.57
CA ARG A 36 9.98 -2.25 4.55
C ARG A 36 9.43 -3.51 5.19
N TYR A 37 8.55 -3.31 6.15
CA TYR A 37 7.83 -4.40 6.79
C TYR A 37 6.38 -4.45 6.29
N GLU A 38 5.94 -5.62 5.86
CA GLU A 38 4.53 -5.89 5.53
C GLU A 38 4.14 -7.24 6.13
N TYR A 39 3.03 -7.28 6.82
CA TYR A 39 2.57 -8.47 7.56
C TYR A 39 3.63 -9.02 8.55
N GLY A 40 4.36 -8.14 9.23
CA GLY A 40 5.43 -8.53 10.15
C GLY A 40 6.72 -9.04 9.47
N LEU A 41 6.75 -9.12 8.14
CA LEU A 41 7.87 -9.65 7.37
C LEU A 41 8.73 -8.53 6.75
N PRO A 42 10.07 -8.60 6.80
CA PRO A 42 10.97 -7.69 6.10
C PRO A 42 10.97 -8.00 4.59
N ILE A 43 9.98 -7.48 3.87
CA ILE A 43 9.68 -7.87 2.48
C ILE A 43 10.85 -7.64 1.51
N ASP A 44 11.74 -6.68 1.79
CA ASP A 44 12.92 -6.42 0.96
C ASP A 44 13.96 -7.56 0.99
N SER A 45 13.82 -8.51 1.94
CA SER A 45 14.70 -9.67 2.06
C SER A 45 14.28 -10.86 1.20
N PHE A 46 13.14 -10.75 0.48
CA PHE A 46 12.57 -11.83 -0.30
C PHE A 46 12.44 -11.47 -1.78
N ARG A 47 12.57 -12.47 -2.64
CA ARG A 47 12.03 -12.39 -3.99
C ARG A 47 10.52 -12.63 -3.92
N ILE A 48 9.73 -11.75 -4.50
CA ILE A 48 8.28 -11.78 -4.41
C ILE A 48 7.68 -12.02 -5.79
N ASP A 49 6.89 -13.08 -5.92
CA ASP A 49 6.06 -13.33 -7.08
C ASP A 49 4.61 -12.95 -6.75
N THR A 50 4.02 -12.10 -7.59
CA THR A 50 2.62 -11.69 -7.49
C THR A 50 1.79 -12.52 -8.46
N CYS A 51 0.79 -13.21 -7.96
CA CYS A 51 -0.04 -14.11 -8.72
C CYS A 51 -1.53 -13.89 -8.44
N VAL A 52 -2.38 -14.43 -9.33
CA VAL A 52 -3.83 -14.42 -9.18
C VAL A 52 -4.33 -15.87 -9.18
N VAL A 53 -5.24 -16.17 -8.27
CA VAL A 53 -5.90 -17.50 -8.18
C VAL A 53 -6.73 -17.73 -9.43
N LYS A 54 -6.46 -18.81 -10.16
CA LYS A 54 -7.23 -19.18 -11.35
C LYS A 54 -8.44 -20.03 -10.97
N SER A 55 -9.43 -20.04 -11.83
CA SER A 55 -10.60 -20.93 -11.66
C SER A 55 -10.17 -22.40 -11.64
N GLY A 56 -10.67 -23.15 -10.66
CA GLY A 56 -10.35 -24.58 -10.47
C GLY A 56 -8.98 -24.86 -9.84
N GLU A 57 -8.18 -23.85 -9.50
CA GLU A 57 -6.93 -24.07 -8.76
C GLU A 57 -7.22 -24.46 -7.30
N THR A 58 -6.42 -25.40 -6.80
CA THR A 58 -6.41 -25.74 -5.38
C THR A 58 -5.15 -25.17 -4.71
N LEU A 59 -5.21 -24.92 -3.40
CA LEU A 59 -4.04 -24.44 -2.67
C LEU A 59 -2.82 -25.39 -2.86
N GLY A 60 -3.03 -26.69 -2.72
CA GLY A 60 -1.94 -27.68 -2.94
C GLY A 60 -1.36 -27.61 -4.36
N GLY A 61 -2.20 -27.39 -5.38
CA GLY A 61 -1.76 -27.22 -6.76
C GLY A 61 -0.92 -25.94 -6.94
N MET A 62 -1.35 -24.81 -6.33
CA MET A 62 -0.60 -23.56 -6.35
C MET A 62 0.74 -23.69 -5.63
N LEU A 63 0.77 -24.26 -4.44
CA LEU A 63 2.00 -24.49 -3.67
C LEU A 63 2.98 -25.41 -4.43
N ASN A 64 2.50 -26.50 -5.04
CA ASN A 64 3.35 -27.37 -5.85
C ASN A 64 3.95 -26.63 -7.06
N ARG A 65 3.17 -25.80 -7.75
CA ARG A 65 3.65 -24.96 -8.87
C ARG A 65 4.73 -23.95 -8.43
N LEU A 66 4.62 -23.45 -7.20
CA LEU A 66 5.60 -22.55 -6.60
C LEU A 66 6.84 -23.25 -6.06
N GLY A 67 6.93 -24.58 -6.20
CA GLY A 67 8.08 -25.34 -5.75
C GLY A 67 8.06 -25.74 -4.27
N ALA A 68 6.89 -25.65 -3.62
CA ALA A 68 6.75 -26.13 -2.24
C ALA A 68 7.06 -27.64 -2.14
N THR A 69 7.71 -28.04 -1.05
CA THR A 69 7.99 -29.44 -0.77
C THR A 69 6.70 -30.21 -0.44
N ARG A 70 6.73 -31.53 -0.59
CA ARG A 70 5.59 -32.38 -0.20
C ARG A 70 5.21 -32.19 1.28
N GLN A 71 6.19 -31.97 2.15
CA GLN A 71 5.98 -31.74 3.57
C GLN A 71 5.24 -30.42 3.81
N GLN A 72 5.63 -29.35 3.12
CA GLN A 72 4.96 -28.04 3.19
C GLN A 72 3.52 -28.14 2.72
N VAL A 73 3.28 -28.76 1.56
CA VAL A 73 1.92 -28.94 1.04
C VAL A 73 1.05 -29.76 2.00
N ALA A 74 1.59 -30.89 2.52
CA ALA A 74 0.86 -31.73 3.47
C ALA A 74 0.58 -30.99 4.78
N GLY A 75 1.56 -30.28 5.34
CA GLY A 75 1.42 -29.53 6.59
C GLY A 75 0.31 -28.48 6.50
N ILE A 76 0.29 -27.70 5.43
CA ILE A 76 -0.75 -26.68 5.24
C ILE A 76 -2.13 -27.29 4.95
N THR A 77 -2.20 -28.35 4.12
CA THR A 77 -3.51 -28.92 3.75
C THR A 77 -4.16 -29.74 4.88
N LEU A 78 -3.37 -30.18 5.86
CA LEU A 78 -3.85 -30.90 7.05
C LEU A 78 -4.16 -29.98 8.23
N MET A 79 -3.91 -28.69 8.13
CA MET A 79 -4.24 -27.74 9.19
C MET A 79 -5.74 -27.73 9.51
N PRO A 80 -6.10 -27.52 10.78
CA PRO A 80 -7.50 -27.36 11.18
C PRO A 80 -8.15 -26.21 10.42
N ARG A 81 -9.41 -26.41 10.01
CA ARG A 81 -10.18 -25.36 9.32
C ARG A 81 -10.38 -24.10 10.17
N SER A 82 -10.29 -24.24 11.49
CA SER A 82 -10.32 -23.11 12.42
C SER A 82 -9.10 -22.19 12.30
N GLU A 83 -7.98 -22.72 11.83
CA GLU A 83 -6.76 -21.95 11.57
C GLU A 83 -6.76 -21.40 10.13
N PHE A 84 -7.09 -22.26 9.16
CA PHE A 84 -7.19 -21.84 7.76
C PHE A 84 -8.16 -22.72 6.97
N ASP A 85 -9.23 -22.13 6.49
CA ASP A 85 -10.16 -22.81 5.59
C ASP A 85 -9.76 -22.57 4.11
N VAL A 86 -9.15 -23.54 3.49
CA VAL A 86 -8.71 -23.48 2.08
C VAL A 86 -9.83 -23.17 1.09
N ARG A 87 -11.11 -23.36 1.48
CA ARG A 87 -12.27 -23.04 0.66
C ARG A 87 -12.53 -21.53 0.55
N THR A 88 -11.90 -20.73 1.41
CA THR A 88 -11.97 -19.27 1.35
C THR A 88 -11.09 -18.68 0.25
N ILE A 89 -10.25 -19.50 -0.38
CA ILE A 89 -9.44 -19.08 -1.52
C ILE A 89 -10.34 -19.01 -2.76
N LEU A 90 -10.59 -17.80 -3.24
CA LEU A 90 -11.49 -17.53 -4.34
C LEU A 90 -10.74 -17.19 -5.63
N PRO A 91 -11.23 -17.65 -6.79
CA PRO A 91 -10.68 -17.23 -8.09
C PRO A 91 -10.71 -15.70 -8.27
N GLY A 92 -9.71 -15.18 -8.97
CA GLY A 92 -9.55 -13.74 -9.20
C GLY A 92 -8.89 -12.96 -8.06
N LYS A 93 -8.67 -13.58 -6.90
CA LYS A 93 -7.98 -12.94 -5.78
C LYS A 93 -6.46 -13.04 -5.93
N THR A 94 -5.77 -12.03 -5.42
CA THR A 94 -4.30 -11.94 -5.47
C THR A 94 -3.65 -12.73 -4.33
N TYR A 95 -2.55 -13.36 -4.64
CA TYR A 95 -1.63 -13.91 -3.65
C TYR A 95 -0.18 -13.59 -3.99
N TYR A 96 0.68 -13.61 -2.98
CA TYR A 96 2.11 -13.39 -3.10
C TYR A 96 2.85 -14.61 -2.61
N ALA A 97 3.88 -15.00 -3.34
CA ALA A 97 4.81 -16.05 -2.93
C ALA A 97 6.17 -15.41 -2.66
N LEU A 98 6.69 -15.61 -1.45
CA LEU A 98 7.95 -15.02 -1.00
C LEU A 98 9.01 -16.11 -0.94
N PHE A 99 10.11 -15.87 -1.65
CA PHE A 99 11.22 -16.81 -1.76
C PHE A 99 12.48 -16.23 -1.13
N GLN A 100 13.22 -17.09 -0.49
CA GLN A 100 14.55 -16.79 0.04
C GLN A 100 15.55 -17.84 -0.39
N LYS A 101 16.80 -17.46 -0.61
CA LYS A 101 17.87 -18.41 -0.89
C LYS A 101 18.37 -19.03 0.41
N ASP A 102 18.52 -20.34 0.42
CA ASP A 102 19.16 -21.05 1.50
C ASP A 102 20.70 -20.87 1.47
N THR A 103 21.39 -21.49 2.41
CA THR A 103 22.85 -21.44 2.51
C THR A 103 23.57 -22.03 1.31
N ALA A 104 22.90 -22.89 0.52
CA ALA A 104 23.41 -23.48 -0.72
C ALA A 104 23.07 -22.61 -1.95
N GLY A 105 22.36 -21.50 -1.78
CA GLY A 105 21.94 -20.60 -2.86
C GLY A 105 20.69 -21.06 -3.61
N VAL A 106 20.00 -22.10 -3.11
CA VAL A 106 18.76 -22.61 -3.70
C VAL A 106 17.58 -21.80 -3.20
N GLU A 107 16.75 -21.29 -4.13
CA GLU A 107 15.52 -20.57 -3.78
C GLU A 107 14.49 -21.52 -3.17
N GLN A 108 13.95 -21.13 -2.03
CA GLN A 108 12.92 -21.87 -1.32
C GLN A 108 11.71 -20.96 -1.06
N LEU A 109 10.51 -21.50 -1.23
CA LEU A 109 9.27 -20.83 -0.86
C LEU A 109 9.15 -20.79 0.66
N CYS A 110 9.19 -19.58 1.22
CA CYS A 110 9.11 -19.36 2.67
C CYS A 110 7.73 -18.94 3.14
N TYR A 111 7.03 -18.12 2.34
CA TYR A 111 5.72 -17.59 2.70
C TYR A 111 4.78 -17.57 1.50
N TYR A 112 3.52 -17.83 1.77
CA TYR A 112 2.42 -17.63 0.84
C TYR A 112 1.41 -16.69 1.49
N ILE A 113 1.17 -15.52 0.88
CA ILE A 113 0.29 -14.48 1.41
C ILE A 113 -0.93 -14.38 0.51
N TYR A 114 -2.09 -14.73 1.02
CA TYR A 114 -3.36 -14.63 0.32
C TYR A 114 -4.12 -13.39 0.77
N LYS A 115 -4.62 -12.59 -0.18
CA LYS A 115 -5.41 -11.37 0.07
C LYS A 115 -6.84 -11.55 -0.43
N PRO A 116 -7.78 -11.95 0.42
CA PRO A 116 -9.19 -12.06 0.05
C PRO A 116 -9.80 -10.70 -0.32
N ASN A 117 -9.33 -9.62 0.32
CA ASN A 117 -9.75 -8.25 0.07
C ASN A 117 -8.63 -7.27 0.45
N ILE A 118 -8.90 -5.95 0.36
CA ILE A 118 -7.90 -4.92 0.68
C ILE A 118 -7.54 -4.85 2.17
N ARG A 119 -8.43 -5.30 3.03
CA ARG A 119 -8.30 -5.22 4.50
C ARG A 119 -7.60 -6.43 5.09
N GLU A 120 -7.87 -7.60 4.55
CA GLU A 120 -7.45 -8.87 5.13
C GLU A 120 -6.29 -9.49 4.35
N ALA A 121 -5.41 -10.13 5.08
CA ALA A 121 -4.39 -11.01 4.53
C ALA A 121 -4.21 -12.24 5.42
N VAL A 122 -3.95 -13.38 4.79
CA VAL A 122 -3.60 -14.64 5.45
C VAL A 122 -2.19 -15.00 5.03
N VAL A 123 -1.29 -15.14 5.99
CA VAL A 123 0.11 -15.48 5.76
C VAL A 123 0.33 -16.93 6.20
N LEU A 124 0.65 -17.77 5.24
CA LEU A 124 1.08 -19.14 5.48
C LEU A 124 2.60 -19.15 5.61
N HIS A 125 3.09 -19.48 6.80
CA HIS A 125 4.51 -19.71 7.07
C HIS A 125 4.86 -21.13 6.63
N LEU A 126 5.77 -21.27 5.67
CA LEU A 126 6.17 -22.52 5.05
C LEU A 126 7.59 -22.95 5.46
N THR A 127 8.15 -22.31 6.47
CA THR A 127 9.45 -22.65 7.07
C THR A 127 9.32 -23.80 8.07
N ASP A 128 10.35 -24.07 8.87
CA ASP A 128 10.40 -25.20 9.81
C ASP A 128 9.23 -25.23 10.81
N SER A 129 8.69 -24.06 11.18
CA SER A 129 7.51 -23.94 12.02
C SER A 129 6.31 -23.48 11.17
N MET A 130 5.66 -24.44 10.50
CA MET A 130 4.50 -24.14 9.67
C MET A 130 3.31 -23.70 10.53
N HIS A 131 2.79 -22.52 10.27
CA HIS A 131 1.60 -21.97 10.92
C HIS A 131 0.94 -20.91 10.03
N VAL A 132 -0.21 -20.42 10.46
CA VAL A 132 -1.00 -19.42 9.75
C VAL A 132 -1.15 -18.20 10.63
N GLU A 133 -0.94 -17.02 10.06
CA GLU A 133 -1.25 -15.74 10.69
C GLU A 133 -2.31 -14.99 9.89
N HIS A 134 -3.22 -14.36 10.62
CA HIS A 134 -4.26 -13.53 10.05
C HIS A 134 -3.97 -12.06 10.34
N PHE A 135 -3.97 -11.25 9.31
CA PHE A 135 -3.75 -9.82 9.41
C PHE A 135 -5.00 -9.07 8.94
N GLU A 136 -5.33 -8.05 9.69
CA GLU A 136 -6.46 -7.18 9.39
C GLU A 136 -6.05 -5.73 9.56
N LYS A 137 -6.20 -4.95 8.47
CA LYS A 137 -5.91 -3.52 8.51
C LYS A 137 -7.06 -2.76 9.17
N PRO A 138 -6.77 -1.74 9.98
CA PRO A 138 -7.81 -0.93 10.60
C PRO A 138 -8.60 -0.16 9.55
N ILE A 139 -9.89 0.00 9.81
CA ILE A 139 -10.75 0.92 9.07
C ILE A 139 -10.59 2.30 9.71
N ILE A 140 -10.16 3.26 8.91
CA ILE A 140 -10.14 4.67 9.29
C ILE A 140 -11.45 5.30 8.85
N ARG A 141 -12.16 5.93 9.79
CA ARG A 141 -13.44 6.60 9.54
C ARG A 141 -13.26 8.10 9.52
N GLN A 142 -13.79 8.76 8.50
CA GLN A 142 -13.72 10.20 8.34
C GLN A 142 -15.12 10.78 8.18
N ASN A 143 -15.45 11.76 9.02
CA ASN A 143 -16.74 12.44 8.97
C ASN A 143 -16.71 13.60 7.98
N HIS A 144 -17.70 13.67 7.14
CA HIS A 144 -17.89 14.69 6.13
C HIS A 144 -19.25 15.36 6.26
N SER A 145 -19.33 16.59 5.75
CA SER A 145 -20.60 17.29 5.58
C SER A 145 -20.62 17.97 4.21
N ALA A 146 -21.76 17.92 3.57
CA ALA A 146 -21.96 18.59 2.29
C ALA A 146 -23.37 19.19 2.20
N GLU A 147 -23.49 20.26 1.43
CA GLU A 147 -24.76 20.84 1.03
C GLU A 147 -24.85 20.77 -0.49
N VAL A 148 -25.86 20.07 -0.98
CA VAL A 148 -26.05 19.76 -2.39
C VAL A 148 -27.28 20.52 -2.89
N VAL A 149 -27.12 21.34 -3.92
CA VAL A 149 -28.24 22.03 -4.59
C VAL A 149 -28.60 21.22 -5.86
N ILE A 150 -29.89 20.95 -6.01
CA ILE A 150 -30.41 20.19 -7.15
C ILE A 150 -30.45 21.04 -8.40
N GLU A 151 -29.75 20.66 -9.42
CA GLU A 151 -29.81 21.25 -10.76
C GLU A 151 -30.63 20.42 -11.74
N SER A 152 -30.61 19.12 -11.63
CA SER A 152 -31.34 18.17 -12.49
C SER A 152 -31.82 16.94 -11.72
N SER A 153 -30.93 16.23 -11.04
CA SER A 153 -31.24 15.10 -10.18
C SER A 153 -30.27 15.06 -9.00
N LEU A 154 -30.64 14.37 -7.91
CA LEU A 154 -29.79 14.19 -6.74
C LEU A 154 -28.46 13.53 -7.13
N TRP A 155 -28.51 12.48 -7.92
CA TRP A 155 -27.31 11.79 -8.42
C TRP A 155 -26.34 12.76 -9.16
N ASN A 156 -26.87 13.49 -10.14
CA ASN A 156 -26.04 14.42 -10.91
C ASN A 156 -25.50 15.56 -10.05
N ALA A 157 -26.28 16.05 -9.10
CA ALA A 157 -25.84 17.09 -8.18
C ALA A 157 -24.69 16.62 -7.29
N MET A 158 -24.73 15.38 -6.79
CA MET A 158 -23.63 14.79 -6.01
C MET A 158 -22.38 14.59 -6.85
N VAL A 159 -22.50 13.99 -8.03
CA VAL A 159 -21.39 13.76 -8.95
C VAL A 159 -20.70 15.07 -9.34
N SER A 160 -21.48 16.12 -9.67
CA SER A 160 -20.93 17.42 -10.07
C SER A 160 -20.14 18.12 -8.96
N GLN A 161 -20.41 17.81 -7.70
CA GLN A 161 -19.70 18.32 -6.53
C GLN A 161 -18.58 17.37 -6.04
N GLY A 162 -18.32 16.27 -6.74
CA GLY A 162 -17.30 15.31 -6.37
C GLY A 162 -17.65 14.46 -5.15
N LEU A 163 -18.93 14.42 -4.76
CA LEU A 163 -19.41 13.58 -3.66
C LEU A 163 -19.61 12.12 -4.13
N PRO A 164 -19.51 11.17 -3.19
CA PRO A 164 -19.83 9.79 -3.50
C PRO A 164 -21.26 9.64 -4.02
N PRO A 165 -21.47 9.16 -5.25
CA PRO A 165 -22.83 9.04 -5.78
C PRO A 165 -23.67 8.00 -5.02
N GLU A 166 -23.04 7.07 -4.31
CA GLU A 166 -23.68 6.10 -3.43
C GLU A 166 -24.53 6.78 -2.33
N LEU A 167 -24.17 8.01 -1.94
CA LEU A 167 -24.99 8.82 -1.00
C LEU A 167 -26.42 9.05 -1.50
N ALA A 168 -26.59 9.18 -2.82
CA ALA A 168 -27.94 9.35 -3.39
C ALA A 168 -28.78 8.09 -3.17
N ILE A 169 -28.17 6.92 -3.27
CA ILE A 169 -28.83 5.63 -3.03
C ILE A 169 -29.18 5.49 -1.56
N GLU A 170 -28.20 5.71 -0.65
CA GLU A 170 -28.41 5.63 0.78
C GLU A 170 -29.51 6.60 1.28
N LEU A 171 -29.51 7.84 0.80
CA LEU A 171 -30.57 8.81 1.12
C LEU A 171 -31.92 8.36 0.60
N SER A 172 -31.97 7.78 -0.61
CA SER A 172 -33.21 7.26 -1.19
C SER A 172 -33.76 6.09 -0.38
N ASP A 173 -32.89 5.22 0.16
CA ASP A 173 -33.30 4.09 0.98
C ASP A 173 -33.77 4.54 2.38
N ILE A 174 -33.05 5.47 3.02
CA ILE A 174 -33.41 6.01 4.34
C ILE A 174 -34.75 6.76 4.30
N TYR A 175 -35.01 7.55 3.26
CA TYR A 175 -36.17 8.44 3.15
C TYR A 175 -37.22 7.96 2.16
N ALA A 176 -37.15 6.69 1.69
CA ALA A 176 -38.03 6.10 0.67
C ALA A 176 -39.53 6.36 0.87
N TRP A 177 -39.98 6.47 2.13
CA TRP A 177 -41.38 6.66 2.51
C TRP A 177 -41.75 8.10 2.83
N THR A 178 -40.78 9.01 2.88
CA THR A 178 -40.98 10.38 3.36
C THR A 178 -40.63 11.45 2.33
N ILE A 179 -39.74 11.15 1.39
CA ILE A 179 -39.27 12.07 0.36
C ILE A 179 -39.43 11.41 -1.01
N ASP A 180 -40.13 12.10 -1.92
CA ASP A 180 -40.16 11.72 -3.33
C ASP A 180 -38.91 12.28 -4.04
N PHE A 181 -37.88 11.46 -4.16
CA PHE A 181 -36.63 11.84 -4.82
C PHE A 181 -36.76 12.07 -6.32
N PHE A 182 -37.83 11.56 -6.95
CA PHE A 182 -38.15 11.85 -8.35
C PHE A 182 -38.87 13.19 -8.51
N GLY A 183 -39.47 13.70 -7.45
CA GLY A 183 -40.16 15.00 -7.39
C GLY A 183 -39.27 16.18 -7.05
N LEU A 184 -37.95 15.94 -6.78
CA LEU A 184 -37.02 17.04 -6.48
C LEU A 184 -36.92 18.03 -7.63
N GLN A 185 -36.97 19.33 -7.29
CA GLN A 185 -36.96 20.42 -8.26
C GLN A 185 -35.60 21.15 -8.24
N LYS A 186 -35.33 21.83 -9.37
CA LYS A 186 -34.16 22.68 -9.46
C LYS A 186 -34.23 23.78 -8.36
N GLY A 187 -33.16 23.90 -7.59
CA GLY A 187 -33.04 24.81 -6.46
C GLY A 187 -33.32 24.18 -5.09
N ASP A 188 -33.90 22.99 -5.04
CA ASP A 188 -33.98 22.25 -3.79
C ASP A 188 -32.57 21.99 -3.26
N SER A 189 -32.38 21.96 -1.92
CA SER A 189 -31.11 21.68 -1.30
C SER A 189 -31.22 20.61 -0.27
N ILE A 190 -30.18 19.78 -0.20
CA ILE A 190 -30.03 18.69 0.76
C ILE A 190 -28.72 18.89 1.49
N ARG A 191 -28.78 18.92 2.83
CA ARG A 191 -27.57 18.91 3.67
C ARG A 191 -27.41 17.52 4.26
N VAL A 192 -26.22 16.94 4.07
CA VAL A 192 -25.90 15.58 4.49
C VAL A 192 -24.64 15.56 5.36
N TYR A 193 -24.69 14.75 6.41
CA TYR A 193 -23.55 14.35 7.23
C TYR A 193 -23.35 12.85 7.01
N TYR A 194 -22.15 12.45 6.65
CA TYR A 194 -21.85 11.06 6.33
C TYR A 194 -20.44 10.69 6.78
N GLU A 195 -20.19 9.39 6.90
CA GLU A 195 -18.90 8.84 7.27
C GLU A 195 -18.33 8.07 6.08
N GLU A 196 -17.12 8.39 5.69
CA GLU A 196 -16.37 7.58 4.73
C GLU A 196 -15.43 6.64 5.45
N GLN A 197 -15.31 5.42 4.92
CA GLN A 197 -14.47 4.37 5.45
C GLN A 197 -13.27 4.16 4.52
N TYR A 198 -12.08 4.12 5.12
CA TYR A 198 -10.83 3.95 4.40
C TYR A 198 -10.02 2.79 4.97
N VAL A 199 -9.32 2.08 4.09
CA VAL A 199 -8.23 1.19 4.44
C VAL A 199 -6.99 1.73 3.74
N ASP A 200 -5.94 2.05 4.51
CA ASP A 200 -4.82 2.88 4.08
C ASP A 200 -5.35 4.22 3.50
N SER A 201 -5.14 4.45 2.20
CA SER A 201 -5.65 5.64 1.50
C SER A 201 -6.79 5.32 0.53
N VAL A 202 -7.34 4.13 0.57
CA VAL A 202 -8.39 3.67 -0.35
C VAL A 202 -9.74 3.73 0.34
N ARG A 203 -10.68 4.49 -0.21
CA ARG A 203 -12.07 4.51 0.24
C ARG A 203 -12.72 3.16 -0.07
N ILE A 204 -13.33 2.55 0.94
CA ILE A 204 -13.97 1.23 0.85
C ILE A 204 -15.48 1.29 1.05
N GLY A 205 -16.01 2.42 1.51
CA GLY A 205 -17.44 2.59 1.73
C GLY A 205 -17.80 3.97 2.29
N ILE A 206 -19.05 4.19 2.46
CA ILE A 206 -19.70 5.29 3.20
C ILE A 206 -20.58 4.71 4.29
#